data_bc51ca5f8989f8a549bb4f1c9cb53412
#
_entry.id   bc51ca5f8989f8a549bb4f1c9cb53412
#
_cell.length_a   1.000
_cell.length_b   1.000
_cell.length_c   1.000
_cell.angle_alpha   90.00
_cell.angle_beta   90.00
_cell.angle_gamma   90.00
#
_symmetry.space_group_name_H-M   'P 1'
#
loop_
_entity.id
_entity.type
_entity.pdbx_description
1 polymer ?
#
loop_
_entity_poly.entity_id
_entity_poly.type
_entity_poly.pdbx_seq_one_letter_code
_entity_poly.pdbx_strand_id
1 'polypeptide(L)'
;WNPSGNEAFHLYQIWIRPDRKGHTPRYRDWAPEGTLAPGEARLVVSPDGGNGALTIHQDAYLHQVMVSRENPFSYTLDQDRHVWVQAVSGEGTVNGTPVNAGDGVAVSDETLVTLESEEDFEALLFDLG
;
A
#
# COMPACT_ATOMS: atom_id res chain seq x y z
N TRP A 1 -7.66 -15.49 13.55
CA TRP A 1 -7.64 -15.62 15.01
C TRP A 1 -6.60 -14.68 15.61
N ASN A 2 -6.99 -13.85 16.58
CA ASN A 2 -6.10 -12.94 17.29
C ASN A 2 -5.49 -13.69 18.50
N PRO A 3 -4.17 -13.90 18.56
CA PRO A 3 -3.53 -14.58 19.69
C PRO A 3 -3.48 -13.75 20.97
N SER A 4 -3.62 -12.41 20.90
CA SER A 4 -3.69 -11.54 22.07
C SER A 4 -5.06 -11.64 22.75
N GLY A 5 -5.08 -11.72 24.08
CA GLY A 5 -6.32 -11.73 24.87
C GLY A 5 -6.88 -10.34 25.18
N ASN A 6 -6.09 -9.28 24.96
CA ASN A 6 -6.38 -7.90 25.44
C ASN A 6 -5.93 -6.79 24.49
N GLU A 7 -5.34 -7.12 23.33
CA GLU A 7 -4.97 -6.14 22.31
C GLU A 7 -5.76 -6.37 21.04
N ALA A 8 -6.25 -5.28 20.43
CA ALA A 8 -6.87 -5.34 19.13
C ALA A 8 -5.83 -5.72 18.06
N PHE A 9 -6.24 -6.55 17.10
CA PHE A 9 -5.43 -6.93 15.96
C PHE A 9 -6.08 -6.41 14.69
N HIS A 10 -5.33 -5.66 13.90
CA HIS A 10 -5.75 -5.16 12.60
C HIS A 10 -4.94 -5.88 11.51
N LEU A 11 -5.61 -6.43 10.52
CA LEU A 11 -4.98 -7.05 9.36
C LEU A 11 -5.74 -6.68 8.09
N TYR A 12 -5.04 -6.70 6.98
CA TYR A 12 -5.62 -6.66 5.63
C TYR A 12 -5.43 -8.02 4.96
N GLN A 13 -6.53 -8.57 4.47
CA GLN A 13 -6.50 -9.72 3.58
C GLN A 13 -6.68 -9.21 2.15
N ILE A 14 -5.62 -9.33 1.34
CA ILE A 14 -5.58 -8.77 -0.01
C ILE A 14 -5.62 -9.92 -1.01
N TRP A 15 -6.54 -9.81 -1.97
CA TRP A 15 -6.69 -10.75 -3.07
C TRP A 15 -6.21 -10.10 -4.36
N ILE A 16 -5.14 -10.63 -4.94
CA ILE A 16 -4.61 -10.20 -6.23
C ILE A 16 -4.78 -11.38 -7.21
N ARG A 17 -5.45 -11.11 -8.33
CA ARG A 17 -5.64 -12.11 -9.36
C ARG A 17 -4.31 -12.37 -10.07
N PRO A 18 -3.87 -13.63 -10.22
CA PRO A 18 -2.62 -13.93 -10.91
C PRO A 18 -2.73 -13.63 -12.42
N ASP A 19 -1.58 -13.37 -13.06
CA ASP A 19 -1.44 -13.10 -14.48
C ASP A 19 -1.97 -14.24 -15.37
N ARG A 20 -1.87 -15.49 -14.91
CA ARG A 20 -2.36 -16.69 -15.62
C ARG A 20 -2.81 -17.78 -14.65
N LYS A 21 -3.55 -18.74 -15.18
CA LYS A 21 -3.93 -19.96 -14.46
C LYS A 21 -2.75 -20.93 -14.34
N GLY A 22 -2.79 -21.82 -13.34
CA GLY A 22 -1.87 -22.96 -13.20
C GLY A 22 -0.61 -22.68 -12.38
N HIS A 23 -0.49 -21.49 -11.78
CA HIS A 23 0.53 -21.28 -10.75
C HIS A 23 0.28 -22.17 -9.53
N THR A 24 1.36 -22.68 -8.94
CA THR A 24 1.26 -23.41 -7.67
C THR A 24 0.79 -22.44 -6.58
N PRO A 25 -0.31 -22.73 -5.88
CA PRO A 25 -0.78 -21.89 -4.79
C PRO A 25 0.29 -21.74 -3.70
N ARG A 26 0.45 -20.53 -3.19
CA ARG A 26 1.37 -20.22 -2.09
C ARG A 26 0.65 -19.33 -1.08
N TYR A 27 0.94 -19.59 0.17
CA TYR A 27 0.55 -18.72 1.27
C TYR A 27 1.81 -18.08 1.86
N ARG A 28 1.76 -16.79 2.12
CA ARG A 28 2.83 -16.04 2.75
C ARG A 28 2.24 -15.01 3.69
N ASP A 29 2.85 -14.87 4.83
CA ASP A 29 2.60 -13.80 5.79
C ASP A 29 3.73 -12.78 5.65
N TRP A 30 3.37 -11.55 5.85
CA TRP A 30 4.32 -10.47 5.97
C TRP A 30 4.00 -9.65 7.23
N ALA A 31 5.00 -9.35 7.99
CA ALA A 31 4.91 -8.43 9.12
C ALA A 31 6.02 -7.40 9.00
N PRO A 32 5.73 -6.12 9.23
CA PRO A 32 6.74 -5.07 9.13
C PRO A 32 7.83 -5.26 10.18
N GLU A 33 9.08 -5.11 9.77
CA GLU A 33 10.21 -4.98 10.68
C GLU A 33 10.39 -3.50 11.02
N GLY A 34 10.21 -3.15 12.29
CA GLY A 34 10.34 -1.79 12.78
C GLY A 34 9.23 -0.84 12.31
N THR A 35 9.33 0.41 12.73
CA THR A 35 8.40 1.48 12.37
C THR A 35 8.84 2.15 11.07
N LEU A 36 7.89 2.38 10.17
CA LEU A 36 8.12 3.19 8.98
C LEU A 36 8.05 4.68 9.37
N ALA A 37 9.04 5.47 8.97
CA ALA A 37 9.03 6.89 9.26
C ALA A 37 8.03 7.65 8.33
N PRO A 38 7.45 8.77 8.79
CA PRO A 38 6.64 9.61 7.92
C PRO A 38 7.43 10.13 6.71
N GLY A 39 6.77 10.15 5.55
CA GLY A 39 7.39 10.48 4.26
C GLY A 39 8.06 9.30 3.58
N GLU A 40 8.05 8.11 4.18
CA GLU A 40 8.65 6.91 3.62
C GLU A 40 7.61 5.90 3.13
N ALA A 41 8.04 5.06 2.19
CA ALA A 41 7.30 3.90 1.73
C ALA A 41 8.13 2.63 1.88
N ARG A 42 7.46 1.52 2.20
CA ARG A 42 8.05 0.19 2.29
C ARG A 42 7.39 -0.73 1.28
N LEU A 43 8.19 -1.34 0.41
CA LEU A 43 7.69 -2.35 -0.52
C LEU A 43 7.30 -3.62 0.25
N VAL A 44 6.06 -4.05 0.10
CA VAL A 44 5.47 -5.23 0.77
C VAL A 44 5.36 -6.40 -0.17
N VAL A 45 4.93 -6.13 -1.42
CA VAL A 45 4.70 -7.14 -2.45
C VAL A 45 5.22 -6.63 -3.78
N SER A 46 5.88 -7.51 -4.54
CA SER A 46 6.32 -7.23 -5.91
C SER A 46 6.38 -8.52 -6.75
N PRO A 47 6.48 -8.41 -8.09
CA PRO A 47 6.63 -9.59 -8.97
C PRO A 47 7.90 -10.40 -8.70
N ASP A 48 8.98 -9.74 -8.30
CA ASP A 48 10.31 -10.33 -8.11
C ASP A 48 10.69 -10.58 -6.63
N GLY A 49 9.96 -10.01 -5.68
CA GLY A 49 10.26 -10.12 -4.24
C GLY A 49 11.51 -9.33 -3.83
N GLY A 50 11.89 -8.29 -4.57
CA GLY A 50 13.03 -7.44 -4.23
C GLY A 50 12.87 -6.78 -2.85
N ASN A 51 14.00 -6.44 -2.19
CA ASN A 51 14.05 -5.77 -0.89
C ASN A 51 13.27 -6.47 0.24
N GLY A 52 13.15 -7.81 0.20
CA GLY A 52 12.43 -8.58 1.22
C GLY A 52 10.91 -8.56 1.07
N ALA A 53 10.39 -8.05 -0.03
CA ALA A 53 8.98 -8.09 -0.36
C ALA A 53 8.49 -9.51 -0.65
N LEU A 54 7.20 -9.73 -0.48
CA LEU A 54 6.56 -10.97 -0.90
C LEU A 54 6.45 -11.02 -2.43
N THR A 55 6.75 -12.18 -3.00
CA THR A 55 6.63 -12.38 -4.46
C THR A 55 5.21 -12.77 -4.84
N ILE A 56 4.65 -12.15 -5.88
CA ILE A 56 3.37 -12.51 -6.48
C ILE A 56 3.52 -12.76 -7.99
N HIS A 57 2.53 -13.46 -8.57
CA HIS A 57 2.46 -13.70 -10.02
C HIS A 57 1.48 -12.72 -10.67
N GLN A 58 1.81 -11.44 -10.57
CA GLN A 58 1.08 -10.35 -11.21
C GLN A 58 2.00 -9.14 -11.32
N ASP A 59 1.80 -8.31 -12.35
CA ASP A 59 2.44 -7.00 -12.48
C ASP A 59 1.77 -6.00 -11.52
N ALA A 60 2.12 -6.12 -10.26
CA ALA A 60 1.60 -5.28 -9.20
C ALA A 60 2.65 -5.11 -8.09
N TYR A 61 2.73 -3.89 -7.58
CA TYR A 61 3.56 -3.54 -6.43
C TYR A 61 2.68 -3.00 -5.33
N LEU A 62 2.91 -3.44 -4.11
CA LEU A 62 2.22 -2.95 -2.93
C LEU A 62 3.22 -2.29 -1.99
N HIS A 63 2.94 -1.04 -1.64
CA HIS A 63 3.71 -0.28 -0.68
C HIS A 63 2.86 0.06 0.54
N GLN A 64 3.44 -0.06 1.72
CA GLN A 64 2.98 0.62 2.93
C GLN A 64 3.58 2.01 2.93
N VAL A 65 2.76 3.04 3.17
CA VAL A 65 3.17 4.44 3.16
C VAL A 65 2.76 5.11 4.46
N MET A 66 3.68 5.87 5.06
CA MET A 66 3.41 6.74 6.20
C MET A 66 3.59 8.20 5.80
N VAL A 67 2.65 9.04 6.21
CA VAL A 67 2.64 10.48 5.92
C VAL A 67 2.37 11.25 7.20
N SER A 68 2.93 12.44 7.30
CA SER A 68 2.59 13.42 8.34
C SER A 68 2.59 14.83 7.75
N ARG A 69 2.14 15.82 8.52
CA ARG A 69 2.13 17.23 8.10
C ARG A 69 3.44 17.70 7.50
N GLU A 70 4.57 17.35 8.11
CA GLU A 70 5.89 17.81 7.68
C GLU A 70 6.55 16.91 6.64
N ASN A 71 6.00 15.72 6.45
CA ASN A 71 6.58 14.68 5.60
C ASN A 71 5.51 14.08 4.68
N PRO A 72 5.11 14.79 3.62
CA PRO A 72 4.27 14.24 2.57
C PRO A 72 5.02 13.15 1.80
N PHE A 73 4.27 12.34 1.07
CA PHE A 73 4.84 11.30 0.22
C PHE A 73 4.43 11.53 -1.24
N SER A 74 5.36 11.28 -2.16
CA SER A 74 5.11 11.35 -3.59
C SER A 74 5.61 10.09 -4.27
N TYR A 75 4.79 9.55 -5.17
CA TYR A 75 5.08 8.36 -5.97
C TYR A 75 5.00 8.71 -7.45
N THR A 76 6.10 8.49 -8.19
CA THR A 76 6.10 8.66 -9.64
C THR A 76 5.52 7.42 -10.28
N LEU A 77 4.51 7.63 -11.13
CA LEU A 77 3.81 6.58 -11.86
C LEU A 77 4.33 6.50 -13.29
N ASP A 78 4.73 5.32 -13.72
CA ASP A 78 5.10 5.07 -15.11
C ASP A 78 3.87 5.16 -16.03
N GLN A 79 4.12 5.41 -17.30
CA GLN A 79 3.07 5.48 -18.32
C GLN A 79 2.27 4.17 -18.38
N ASP A 80 0.96 4.28 -18.59
CA ASP A 80 0.02 3.14 -18.70
C ASP A 80 -0.14 2.31 -17.42
N ARG A 81 0.30 2.83 -16.27
CA ARG A 81 0.05 2.22 -14.95
C ARG A 81 -1.06 2.95 -14.20
N HIS A 82 -1.63 2.26 -13.25
CA HIS A 82 -2.70 2.76 -12.39
C HIS A 82 -2.34 2.60 -10.93
N VAL A 83 -2.84 3.50 -10.08
CA VAL A 83 -2.66 3.39 -8.63
C VAL A 83 -4.00 3.27 -7.94
N TRP A 84 -4.07 2.36 -6.97
CA TRP A 84 -5.10 2.35 -5.94
C TRP A 84 -4.46 2.69 -4.61
N VAL A 85 -4.99 3.69 -3.91
CA VAL A 85 -4.59 4.04 -2.55
C VAL A 85 -5.70 3.65 -1.60
N GLN A 86 -5.40 2.81 -0.62
CA GLN A 86 -6.30 2.42 0.46
C GLN A 86 -5.86 3.11 1.75
N ALA A 87 -6.67 4.00 2.29
CA ALA A 87 -6.44 4.61 3.60
C ALA A 87 -6.60 3.56 4.71
N VAL A 88 -5.55 3.39 5.52
CA VAL A 88 -5.49 2.42 6.63
C VAL A 88 -5.89 3.05 7.94
N SER A 89 -5.25 4.17 8.28
CA SER A 89 -5.51 4.92 9.51
C SER A 89 -5.28 6.41 9.32
N GLY A 90 -5.95 7.23 10.11
CA GLY A 90 -5.89 8.67 10.00
C GLY A 90 -6.75 9.21 8.85
N GLU A 91 -6.51 10.47 8.51
CA GLU A 91 -7.14 11.18 7.39
C GLU A 91 -6.08 11.93 6.59
N GLY A 92 -6.32 12.14 5.30
CA GLY A 92 -5.38 12.82 4.43
C GLY A 92 -5.98 13.16 3.08
N THR A 93 -5.11 13.43 2.11
CA THR A 93 -5.51 13.62 0.71
C THR A 93 -4.66 12.77 -0.23
N VAL A 94 -5.26 12.34 -1.32
CA VAL A 94 -4.61 11.71 -2.46
C VAL A 94 -4.84 12.60 -3.67
N ASN A 95 -3.79 13.20 -4.21
CA ASN A 95 -3.87 14.22 -5.28
C ASN A 95 -4.94 15.29 -4.96
N GLY A 96 -4.99 15.75 -3.70
CA GLY A 96 -5.96 16.75 -3.22
C GLY A 96 -7.37 16.20 -2.94
N THR A 97 -7.65 14.93 -3.20
CA THR A 97 -8.94 14.29 -2.85
C THR A 97 -8.91 13.84 -1.39
N PRO A 98 -9.80 14.35 -0.52
CA PRO A 98 -9.85 13.95 0.89
C PRO A 98 -10.22 12.47 1.05
N VAL A 99 -9.54 11.80 1.99
CA VAL A 99 -9.77 10.41 2.35
C VAL A 99 -9.69 10.22 3.86
N ASN A 100 -10.51 9.32 4.37
CA ASN A 100 -10.50 8.86 5.76
C ASN A 100 -10.15 7.38 5.83
N ALA A 101 -9.79 6.90 7.01
CA ALA A 101 -9.53 5.48 7.22
C ALA A 101 -10.67 4.60 6.66
N GLY A 102 -10.32 3.64 5.81
CA GLY A 102 -11.25 2.77 5.10
C GLY A 102 -11.61 3.22 3.68
N ASP A 103 -11.36 4.48 3.32
CA ASP A 103 -11.59 4.98 1.96
C ASP A 103 -10.52 4.48 0.98
N GLY A 104 -10.91 4.38 -0.29
CA GLY A 104 -10.01 4.04 -1.39
C GLY A 104 -10.14 5.00 -2.56
N VAL A 105 -9.01 5.34 -3.19
CA VAL A 105 -8.94 6.23 -4.37
C VAL A 105 -8.22 5.52 -5.50
N ALA A 106 -8.84 5.50 -6.68
CA ALA A 106 -8.20 5.09 -7.93
C ALA A 106 -7.60 6.31 -8.63
N VAL A 107 -6.35 6.20 -9.06
CA VAL A 107 -5.64 7.22 -9.83
C VAL A 107 -5.21 6.60 -11.15
N SER A 108 -5.58 7.25 -12.25
CA SER A 108 -5.22 6.85 -13.61
C SER A 108 -4.90 8.10 -14.45
N ASP A 109 -4.09 7.93 -15.48
CA ASP A 109 -3.70 9.00 -16.41
C ASP A 109 -2.93 10.15 -15.74
N GLU A 110 -2.25 9.85 -14.62
CA GLU A 110 -1.39 10.76 -13.87
C GLU A 110 0.04 10.25 -13.88
N THR A 111 1.01 11.16 -13.75
CA THR A 111 2.43 10.81 -13.66
C THR A 111 2.95 10.88 -12.21
N LEU A 112 2.17 11.47 -11.32
CA LEU A 112 2.53 11.65 -9.93
C LEU A 112 1.31 11.43 -9.02
N VAL A 113 1.52 10.66 -7.97
CA VAL A 113 0.55 10.47 -6.88
C VAL A 113 1.13 11.08 -5.62
N THR A 114 0.41 12.04 -5.03
CA THR A 114 0.82 12.71 -3.79
C THR A 114 -0.12 12.35 -2.65
N LEU A 115 0.46 11.99 -1.51
CA LEU A 115 -0.25 11.79 -0.26
C LEU A 115 0.18 12.86 0.73
N GLU A 116 -0.79 13.57 1.29
CA GLU A 116 -0.57 14.64 2.26
C GLU A 116 -1.52 14.48 3.43
N SER A 117 -1.12 14.93 4.61
CA SER A 117 -1.98 14.92 5.81
C SER A 117 -1.54 16.00 6.79
N GLU A 118 -2.50 16.46 7.61
CA GLU A 118 -2.26 17.36 8.74
C GLU A 118 -1.82 16.60 10.00
N GLU A 119 -2.02 15.30 10.05
CA GLU A 119 -1.66 14.40 11.16
C GLU A 119 -0.98 13.13 10.61
N ASP A 120 -0.78 12.13 11.45
CA ASP A 120 -0.26 10.84 11.01
C ASP A 120 -1.31 10.10 10.18
N PHE A 121 -0.91 9.70 8.97
CA PHE A 121 -1.76 9.01 8.01
C PHE A 121 -1.00 7.82 7.42
N GLU A 122 -1.62 6.65 7.50
CA GLU A 122 -1.11 5.41 6.90
C GLU A 122 -1.99 4.97 5.74
N ALA A 123 -1.34 4.60 4.65
CA ALA A 123 -2.00 4.08 3.46
C ALA A 123 -1.28 2.87 2.88
N LEU A 124 -2.03 2.05 2.13
CA LEU A 124 -1.50 1.06 1.20
C LEU A 124 -1.62 1.60 -0.22
N LEU A 125 -0.52 1.64 -0.94
CA LEU A 125 -0.47 2.09 -2.33
C LEU A 125 -0.20 0.87 -3.21
N PHE A 126 -1.13 0.60 -4.12
CA PHE A 126 -1.03 -0.46 -5.13
C PHE A 126 -0.71 0.19 -6.47
N ASP A 127 0.44 -0.13 -7.02
CA ASP A 127 0.84 0.23 -8.37
C ASP A 127 0.56 -0.97 -9.29
N LEU A 128 -0.30 -0.78 -10.26
CA LEU A 128 -0.93 -1.84 -11.08
C LEU A 128 -0.64 -1.61 -12.56
N GLY A 129 -0.16 -2.65 -13.25
CA GLY A 129 0.02 -2.68 -14.69
C GLY A 129 -1.21 -3.09 -15.49
#